data_53a7d021f002b905709e56cef87cf51e
#
_entry.id   53a7d021f002b905709e56cef87cf51e
#
_cell.length_a   1.000
_cell.length_b   1.000
_cell.length_c   1.000
_cell.angle_alpha   90.00
_cell.angle_beta   90.00
_cell.angle_gamma   90.00
#
_symmetry.space_group_name_H-M   'P 1'
#
loop_
_entity.id
_entity.type
_entity.pdbx_description
1 polymer ?
#
loop_
_entity_poly.entity_id
_entity_poly.type
_entity_poly.pdbx_seq_one_letter_code
_entity_poly.pdbx_strand_id
1 'polypeptide(L)'
;MLKESNLSHYEMVRQFVETLKRWGKATYIGFNSIEFDEEFLRCTLFQTLEYAYITSTNGNTRGDILSLARAANLYYPKTLKNPVNEKGNDVYKLDKLAPMNGIEHGDAAHSAIGDVLATIGVAKLISKKAPSVWKASMLTMDKTQSLELIKKELFFCTNEYFYGKSRPYVQTFICQHPQYQWPLCFDLKHDPEPYLKMPLNELEAAMKKQPKFIRTVRHNKHPVIMNPSYGDKFDEYKLIGTAKLE
;
A
#
# COMPACT_ATOMS: atom_id res chain seq x y z
N MET A 1 -6.19 33.27 -3.61
CA MET A 1 -6.96 32.34 -2.75
C MET A 1 -6.58 32.44 -1.27
N LEU A 2 -5.33 32.17 -0.85
CA LEU A 2 -5.00 32.26 0.61
C LEU A 2 -5.10 33.68 1.19
N LYS A 3 -4.84 34.73 0.39
CA LYS A 3 -4.95 36.12 0.81
C LYS A 3 -6.40 36.65 0.89
N GLU A 4 -7.36 35.89 0.35
CA GLU A 4 -8.79 36.25 0.32
C GLU A 4 -9.61 35.44 1.37
N SER A 5 -8.96 34.49 2.05
CA SER A 5 -9.60 33.73 3.12
C SER A 5 -9.58 34.52 4.42
N ASN A 6 -10.74 34.71 5.02
CA ASN A 6 -10.89 35.31 6.34
C ASN A 6 -10.60 34.31 7.48
N LEU A 7 -10.26 33.04 7.16
CA LEU A 7 -9.98 32.00 8.14
C LEU A 7 -8.48 31.93 8.41
N SER A 8 -8.09 31.91 9.67
CA SER A 8 -6.74 31.54 10.07
C SER A 8 -6.49 30.03 9.80
N HIS A 9 -5.22 29.64 9.71
CA HIS A 9 -4.85 28.24 9.57
C HIS A 9 -5.46 27.37 10.70
N TYR A 10 -5.45 27.86 11.93
CA TYR A 10 -6.03 27.18 13.08
C TYR A 10 -7.54 26.96 12.93
N GLU A 11 -8.29 27.99 12.57
CA GLU A 11 -9.75 27.89 12.37
C GLU A 11 -10.11 26.95 11.24
N MET A 12 -9.36 26.98 10.13
CA MET A 12 -9.55 26.06 9.01
C MET A 12 -9.36 24.59 9.45
N VAL A 13 -8.29 24.31 10.20
CA VAL A 13 -8.01 22.95 10.69
C VAL A 13 -9.08 22.49 11.68
N ARG A 14 -9.55 23.39 12.57
CA ARG A 14 -10.65 23.10 13.49
C ARG A 14 -11.94 22.69 12.75
N GLN A 15 -12.34 23.47 11.74
CA GLN A 15 -13.51 23.15 10.92
C GLN A 15 -13.36 21.83 10.16
N PHE A 16 -12.16 21.54 9.68
CA PHE A 16 -11.84 20.27 9.03
C PHE A 16 -12.00 19.10 10.01
N VAL A 17 -11.42 19.19 11.20
CA VAL A 17 -11.51 18.15 12.25
C VAL A 17 -12.96 17.91 12.67
N GLU A 18 -13.75 18.97 12.86
CA GLU A 18 -15.17 18.86 13.18
C GLU A 18 -15.96 18.19 12.05
N THR A 19 -15.58 18.43 10.80
CA THR A 19 -16.18 17.75 9.66
C THR A 19 -15.89 16.25 9.68
N LEU A 20 -14.63 15.86 9.95
CA LEU A 20 -14.27 14.45 10.10
C LEU A 20 -15.00 13.78 11.26
N LYS A 21 -15.14 14.47 12.40
CA LYS A 21 -15.88 13.97 13.56
C LYS A 21 -17.37 13.75 13.24
N ARG A 22 -17.98 14.64 12.46
CA ARG A 22 -19.39 14.49 12.02
C ARG A 22 -19.62 13.32 11.09
N TRP A 23 -18.63 12.96 10.27
CA TRP A 23 -18.70 11.75 9.41
C TRP A 23 -18.71 10.46 10.23
N GLY A 24 -18.21 10.50 11.47
CA GLY A 24 -18.07 9.31 12.31
C GLY A 24 -16.97 8.36 11.79
N LYS A 25 -17.21 7.05 11.91
CA LYS A 25 -16.28 6.03 11.40
C LYS A 25 -16.30 6.04 9.88
N ALA A 26 -15.13 6.24 9.28
CA ALA A 26 -14.97 6.36 7.84
C ALA A 26 -13.71 5.68 7.33
N THR A 27 -13.70 5.34 6.05
CA THR A 27 -12.51 4.92 5.33
C THR A 27 -12.01 6.08 4.46
N TYR A 28 -10.80 6.56 4.75
CA TYR A 28 -10.15 7.64 4.02
C TYR A 28 -9.32 7.06 2.89
N ILE A 29 -9.66 7.39 1.65
CA ILE A 29 -9.01 6.83 0.46
C ILE A 29 -8.49 7.97 -0.41
N GLY A 30 -7.24 7.86 -0.85
CA GLY A 30 -6.62 8.78 -1.78
C GLY A 30 -5.68 8.08 -2.75
N PHE A 31 -4.97 8.85 -3.55
CA PHE A 31 -3.93 8.36 -4.45
C PHE A 31 -2.56 8.82 -3.96
N ASN A 32 -1.72 7.90 -3.50
CA ASN A 32 -0.46 8.17 -2.78
C ASN A 32 -0.67 8.92 -1.45
N SER A 33 -1.88 8.86 -0.91
CA SER A 33 -2.28 9.65 0.26
C SER A 33 -1.59 9.19 1.55
N ILE A 34 -1.34 7.90 1.71
CA ILE A 34 -0.72 7.36 2.94
C ILE A 34 0.73 7.83 3.12
N GLU A 35 1.45 8.06 2.03
CA GLU A 35 2.85 8.51 2.08
C GLU A 35 2.98 10.04 1.93
N PHE A 36 1.96 10.74 1.47
CA PHE A 36 2.00 12.18 1.23
C PHE A 36 0.95 12.95 2.04
N ASP A 37 -0.32 12.86 1.67
CA ASP A 37 -1.40 13.68 2.28
C ASP A 37 -1.55 13.42 3.78
N GLU A 38 -1.45 12.17 4.19
CA GLU A 38 -1.56 11.76 5.60
C GLU A 38 -0.40 12.29 6.46
N GLU A 39 0.81 12.32 5.93
CA GLU A 39 1.96 12.88 6.64
C GLU A 39 1.81 14.40 6.77
N PHE A 40 1.38 15.07 5.70
CA PHE A 40 1.11 16.49 5.74
C PHE A 40 -0.01 16.83 6.73
N LEU A 41 -1.11 16.08 6.70
CA LEU A 41 -2.22 16.23 7.62
C LEU A 41 -1.80 16.04 9.08
N ARG A 42 -0.98 15.02 9.38
CA ARG A 42 -0.47 14.80 10.75
C ARG A 42 0.35 15.96 11.26
N CYS A 43 1.25 16.51 10.44
CA CYS A 43 2.03 17.68 10.81
C CYS A 43 1.11 18.88 11.10
N THR A 44 0.10 19.10 10.26
CA THR A 44 -0.88 20.18 10.41
C THR A 44 -1.70 20.03 11.70
N LEU A 45 -2.22 18.83 11.96
CA LEU A 45 -2.98 18.53 13.18
C LEU A 45 -2.13 18.69 14.43
N PHE A 46 -0.87 18.23 14.40
CA PHE A 46 0.06 18.39 15.51
C PHE A 46 0.34 19.88 15.81
N GLN A 47 0.56 20.71 14.78
CA GLN A 47 0.80 22.14 14.92
C GLN A 47 -0.40 22.89 15.51
N THR A 48 -1.61 22.39 15.32
CA THR A 48 -2.85 23.00 15.83
C THR A 48 -3.37 22.33 17.10
N LEU A 49 -2.56 21.48 17.73
CA LEU A 49 -2.89 20.71 18.95
C LEU A 49 -4.12 19.81 18.81
N GLU A 50 -4.40 19.37 17.59
CA GLU A 50 -5.44 18.37 17.27
C GLU A 50 -4.84 16.96 17.22
N TYR A 51 -5.70 15.94 17.31
CA TYR A 51 -5.26 14.55 17.32
C TYR A 51 -4.73 14.10 15.96
N ALA A 52 -3.42 13.88 15.86
CA ALA A 52 -2.69 13.65 14.60
C ALA A 52 -3.07 12.36 13.85
N TYR A 53 -3.72 11.38 14.50
CA TYR A 53 -4.03 10.07 13.92
C TYR A 53 -5.54 9.87 13.69
N ILE A 54 -6.30 10.95 13.53
CA ILE A 54 -7.76 10.93 13.40
C ILE A 54 -8.25 10.02 12.26
N THR A 55 -7.52 9.93 11.16
CA THR A 55 -7.87 9.13 9.97
C THR A 55 -7.57 7.63 10.10
N SER A 56 -6.85 7.20 11.14
CA SER A 56 -6.36 5.82 11.27
C SER A 56 -6.58 5.18 12.64
N THR A 57 -7.43 5.79 13.46
CA THR A 57 -7.78 5.31 14.81
C THR A 57 -9.28 5.45 15.05
N ASN A 58 -9.76 4.96 16.20
CA ASN A 58 -11.16 5.07 16.61
C ASN A 58 -12.17 4.46 15.60
N GLY A 59 -11.75 3.40 14.89
CA GLY A 59 -12.55 2.74 13.87
C GLY A 59 -12.45 3.37 12.48
N ASN A 60 -11.63 4.40 12.30
CA ASN A 60 -11.28 4.92 11.00
C ASN A 60 -10.21 4.06 10.34
N THR A 61 -10.31 3.89 9.03
CA THR A 61 -9.41 3.10 8.20
C THR A 61 -8.89 3.89 7.01
N ARG A 62 -7.84 3.39 6.35
CA ARG A 62 -7.20 4.12 5.24
C ARG A 62 -6.94 3.20 4.05
N GLY A 63 -7.11 3.76 2.85
CA GLY A 63 -6.78 3.09 1.60
C GLY A 63 -5.95 3.96 0.67
N ASP A 64 -5.12 3.33 -0.14
CA ASP A 64 -4.28 4.03 -1.13
C ASP A 64 -4.42 3.38 -2.51
N ILE A 65 -5.02 4.11 -3.44
CA ILE A 65 -5.29 3.63 -4.79
C ILE A 65 -3.99 3.45 -5.60
N LEU A 66 -2.91 4.15 -5.27
CA LEU A 66 -1.62 3.93 -5.92
C LEU A 66 -1.08 2.52 -5.63
N SER A 67 -1.18 2.06 -4.36
CA SER A 67 -0.79 0.69 -3.99
C SER A 67 -1.61 -0.35 -4.75
N LEU A 68 -2.93 -0.12 -4.87
CA LEU A 68 -3.82 -0.98 -5.65
C LEU A 68 -3.48 -0.98 -7.15
N ALA A 69 -3.19 0.19 -7.72
CA ALA A 69 -2.83 0.31 -9.13
C ALA A 69 -1.58 -0.52 -9.47
N ARG A 70 -0.57 -0.44 -8.60
CA ARG A 70 0.66 -1.22 -8.73
C ARG A 70 0.43 -2.72 -8.59
N ALA A 71 -0.38 -3.15 -7.61
CA ALA A 71 -0.77 -4.55 -7.43
C ALA A 71 -1.65 -5.05 -8.59
N ALA A 72 -2.61 -4.25 -9.03
CA ALA A 72 -3.50 -4.62 -10.12
C ALA A 72 -2.73 -4.89 -11.42
N ASN A 73 -1.78 -4.04 -11.79
CA ASN A 73 -0.99 -4.28 -13.01
C ASN A 73 -0.03 -5.46 -12.87
N LEU A 74 0.46 -5.75 -11.65
CA LEU A 74 1.33 -6.90 -11.39
C LEU A 74 0.57 -8.23 -11.53
N TYR A 75 -0.56 -8.36 -10.83
CA TYR A 75 -1.32 -9.62 -10.77
C TYR A 75 -2.30 -9.80 -11.93
N TYR A 76 -2.75 -8.71 -12.52
CA TYR A 76 -3.65 -8.65 -13.68
C TYR A 76 -3.07 -7.70 -14.74
N PRO A 77 -2.06 -8.13 -15.51
CA PRO A 77 -1.44 -7.30 -16.53
C PRO A 77 -2.46 -6.65 -17.46
N LYS A 78 -2.23 -5.39 -17.84
CA LYS A 78 -3.13 -4.57 -18.67
C LYS A 78 -4.42 -4.10 -17.98
N THR A 79 -4.52 -4.22 -16.65
CA THR A 79 -5.62 -3.60 -15.88
C THR A 79 -5.66 -2.10 -16.13
N LEU A 80 -4.51 -1.45 -15.99
CA LEU A 80 -4.32 -0.03 -16.29
C LEU A 80 -3.29 0.14 -17.41
N LYS A 81 -3.54 1.10 -18.29
CA LYS A 81 -2.55 1.58 -19.25
C LYS A 81 -1.69 2.61 -18.53
N ASN A 82 -0.39 2.37 -18.46
CA ASN A 82 0.56 3.27 -17.83
C ASN A 82 1.45 3.96 -18.86
N PRO A 83 1.78 5.24 -18.68
CA PRO A 83 2.91 5.81 -19.39
C PRO A 83 4.20 5.12 -18.95
N VAL A 84 5.15 5.06 -19.87
CA VAL A 84 6.47 4.47 -19.63
C VAL A 84 7.50 5.60 -19.69
N ASN A 85 8.44 5.60 -18.75
CA ASN A 85 9.53 6.55 -18.74
C ASN A 85 10.67 6.10 -19.69
N GLU A 86 11.68 6.96 -19.88
CA GLU A 86 12.85 6.70 -20.72
C GLU A 86 13.62 5.41 -20.34
N LYS A 87 13.48 4.95 -19.09
CA LYS A 87 14.11 3.70 -18.58
C LYS A 87 13.22 2.47 -18.77
N GLY A 88 12.08 2.60 -19.46
CA GLY A 88 11.14 1.50 -19.67
C GLY A 88 10.33 1.11 -18.43
N ASN A 89 10.23 1.97 -17.42
CA ASN A 89 9.46 1.71 -16.20
C ASN A 89 8.09 2.36 -16.25
N ASP A 90 7.09 1.67 -15.72
CA ASP A 90 5.74 2.22 -15.55
C ASP A 90 5.72 3.44 -14.65
N VAL A 91 4.99 4.47 -15.08
CA VAL A 91 4.78 5.69 -14.32
C VAL A 91 3.36 5.70 -13.76
N TYR A 92 3.26 5.79 -12.44
CA TYR A 92 1.99 5.83 -11.71
C TYR A 92 1.68 7.25 -11.20
N LYS A 93 1.75 8.25 -12.07
CA LYS A 93 1.31 9.61 -11.77
C LYS A 93 -0.15 9.77 -12.19
N LEU A 94 -1.01 10.26 -11.30
CA LEU A 94 -2.46 10.33 -11.51
C LEU A 94 -2.82 11.18 -12.73
N ASP A 95 -2.15 12.33 -12.90
CA ASP A 95 -2.30 13.26 -14.02
C ASP A 95 -2.04 12.63 -15.39
N LYS A 96 -1.22 11.58 -15.43
CA LYS A 96 -0.88 10.83 -16.65
C LYS A 96 -1.67 9.52 -16.76
N LEU A 97 -1.86 8.85 -15.63
CA LEU A 97 -2.54 7.56 -15.58
C LEU A 97 -4.02 7.67 -15.93
N ALA A 98 -4.72 8.65 -15.37
CA ALA A 98 -6.16 8.82 -15.56
C ALA A 98 -6.55 9.04 -17.03
N PRO A 99 -5.97 10.01 -17.78
CA PRO A 99 -6.29 10.23 -19.18
C PRO A 99 -5.99 9.02 -20.09
N MET A 100 -4.88 8.30 -19.84
CA MET A 100 -4.55 7.10 -20.61
C MET A 100 -5.57 5.98 -20.47
N ASN A 101 -6.37 6.02 -19.41
CA ASN A 101 -7.42 5.05 -19.13
C ASN A 101 -8.83 5.58 -19.44
N GLY A 102 -8.95 6.70 -20.15
CA GLY A 102 -10.23 7.31 -20.51
C GLY A 102 -10.98 7.89 -19.30
N ILE A 103 -10.24 8.24 -18.25
CA ILE A 103 -10.80 8.89 -17.05
C ILE A 103 -10.59 10.39 -17.23
N GLU A 104 -11.70 11.12 -17.32
CA GLU A 104 -11.66 12.57 -17.42
C GLU A 104 -11.07 13.17 -16.14
N HIS A 105 -10.06 14.01 -16.32
CA HIS A 105 -9.41 14.75 -15.24
C HIS A 105 -10.04 16.17 -15.09
N GLY A 106 -11.06 16.47 -15.93
CA GLY A 106 -11.75 17.75 -16.01
C GLY A 106 -10.85 18.90 -16.48
N ASP A 107 -11.46 20.03 -16.85
CA ASP A 107 -10.73 21.27 -17.20
C ASP A 107 -9.94 21.87 -16.03
N ALA A 108 -10.14 21.33 -14.83
CA ALA A 108 -9.43 21.65 -13.61
C ALA A 108 -8.34 20.61 -13.28
N ALA A 109 -7.59 20.13 -14.29
CA ALA A 109 -6.37 19.37 -14.07
C ALA A 109 -5.50 20.10 -13.02
N HIS A 110 -5.10 19.39 -11.95
CA HIS A 110 -4.46 19.94 -10.74
C HIS A 110 -5.37 20.70 -9.77
N SER A 111 -6.70 20.60 -9.89
CA SER A 111 -7.58 20.96 -8.78
C SER A 111 -7.75 19.76 -7.83
N ALA A 112 -7.89 20.03 -6.54
CA ALA A 112 -8.13 18.97 -5.54
C ALA A 112 -9.36 18.10 -5.88
N ILE A 113 -10.43 18.70 -6.44
CA ILE A 113 -11.63 17.98 -6.88
C ILE A 113 -11.34 17.10 -8.11
N GLY A 114 -10.59 17.61 -9.10
CA GLY A 114 -10.18 16.85 -10.27
C GLY A 114 -9.38 15.60 -9.88
N ASP A 115 -8.44 15.72 -8.95
CA ASP A 115 -7.65 14.61 -8.45
C ASP A 115 -8.50 13.57 -7.69
N VAL A 116 -9.49 14.01 -6.92
CA VAL A 116 -10.45 13.11 -6.27
C VAL A 116 -11.28 12.32 -7.30
N LEU A 117 -11.83 12.99 -8.31
CA LEU A 117 -12.62 12.37 -9.37
C LEU A 117 -11.79 11.37 -10.18
N ALA A 118 -10.56 11.74 -10.54
CA ALA A 118 -9.61 10.85 -11.20
C ALA A 118 -9.28 9.63 -10.34
N THR A 119 -9.04 9.81 -9.05
CA THR A 119 -8.81 8.71 -8.10
C THR A 119 -9.99 7.75 -8.05
N ILE A 120 -11.23 8.27 -7.98
CA ILE A 120 -12.45 7.46 -8.02
C ILE A 120 -12.55 6.69 -9.35
N GLY A 121 -12.23 7.33 -10.46
CA GLY A 121 -12.22 6.70 -11.78
C GLY A 121 -11.25 5.53 -11.86
N VAL A 122 -10.01 5.70 -11.37
CA VAL A 122 -9.00 4.64 -11.29
C VAL A 122 -9.47 3.51 -10.37
N ALA A 123 -10.02 3.83 -9.21
CA ALA A 123 -10.56 2.83 -8.27
C ALA A 123 -11.67 1.98 -8.89
N LYS A 124 -12.64 2.61 -9.59
CA LYS A 124 -13.71 1.91 -10.32
C LYS A 124 -13.15 0.99 -11.41
N LEU A 125 -12.12 1.44 -12.13
CA LEU A 125 -11.49 0.63 -13.18
C LEU A 125 -10.78 -0.59 -12.60
N ILE A 126 -10.06 -0.44 -11.49
CA ILE A 126 -9.41 -1.55 -10.78
C ILE A 126 -10.45 -2.53 -10.23
N SER A 127 -11.51 -2.05 -9.59
CA SER A 127 -12.56 -2.91 -9.04
C SER A 127 -13.24 -3.76 -10.12
N LYS A 128 -13.38 -3.23 -11.34
CA LYS A 128 -13.98 -3.93 -12.48
C LYS A 128 -13.01 -4.93 -13.13
N LYS A 129 -11.75 -4.55 -13.36
CA LYS A 129 -10.79 -5.36 -14.12
C LYS A 129 -9.91 -6.28 -13.28
N ALA A 130 -9.70 -5.96 -12.00
CA ALA A 130 -8.93 -6.74 -11.05
C ALA A 130 -9.70 -6.94 -9.72
N PRO A 131 -10.88 -7.58 -9.76
CA PRO A 131 -11.79 -7.67 -8.61
C PRO A 131 -11.17 -8.38 -7.41
N SER A 132 -10.28 -9.35 -7.63
CA SER A 132 -9.59 -10.04 -6.52
C SER A 132 -8.60 -9.12 -5.81
N VAL A 133 -7.87 -8.27 -6.54
CA VAL A 133 -6.99 -7.23 -5.94
C VAL A 133 -7.83 -6.23 -5.14
N TRP A 134 -8.95 -5.80 -5.71
CA TRP A 134 -9.89 -4.90 -5.02
C TRP A 134 -10.39 -5.51 -3.70
N LYS A 135 -10.89 -6.75 -3.74
CA LYS A 135 -11.38 -7.47 -2.55
C LYS A 135 -10.29 -7.64 -1.49
N ALA A 136 -9.09 -8.05 -1.90
CA ALA A 136 -7.94 -8.21 -1.00
C ALA A 136 -7.58 -6.89 -0.31
N SER A 137 -7.59 -5.78 -1.05
CA SER A 137 -7.27 -4.46 -0.51
C SER A 137 -8.30 -3.97 0.51
N MET A 138 -9.59 -4.31 0.34
CA MET A 138 -10.63 -3.95 1.31
C MET A 138 -10.34 -4.54 2.71
N LEU A 139 -9.78 -5.74 2.78
CA LEU A 139 -9.45 -6.41 4.04
C LEU A 139 -8.26 -5.77 4.76
N THR A 140 -7.39 -5.06 4.03
CA THR A 140 -6.15 -4.50 4.56
C THR A 140 -6.18 -2.98 4.79
N MET A 141 -7.33 -2.33 4.56
CA MET A 141 -7.56 -0.93 4.93
C MET A 141 -7.53 -0.71 6.44
N ASP A 142 -7.99 -1.70 7.22
CA ASP A 142 -7.83 -1.76 8.66
C ASP A 142 -6.47 -2.38 9.00
N LYS A 143 -5.65 -1.64 9.74
CA LYS A 143 -4.30 -2.09 10.14
C LYS A 143 -4.30 -3.31 11.04
N THR A 144 -5.34 -3.47 11.89
CA THR A 144 -5.47 -4.61 12.81
C THR A 144 -5.84 -5.86 12.03
N GLN A 145 -6.86 -5.77 11.16
CA GLN A 145 -7.23 -6.86 10.26
C GLN A 145 -6.09 -7.26 9.33
N SER A 146 -5.33 -6.28 8.82
CA SER A 146 -4.13 -6.53 8.02
C SER A 146 -3.08 -7.35 8.78
N LEU A 147 -2.82 -7.00 10.05
CA LEU A 147 -1.88 -7.73 10.89
C LEU A 147 -2.37 -9.15 11.22
N GLU A 148 -3.66 -9.30 11.55
CA GLU A 148 -4.29 -10.59 11.84
C GLU A 148 -4.23 -11.51 10.62
N LEU A 149 -4.52 -10.98 9.42
CA LEU A 149 -4.42 -11.73 8.16
C LEU A 149 -3.00 -12.26 7.94
N ILE A 150 -1.97 -11.40 8.09
CA ILE A 150 -0.56 -11.79 7.94
C ILE A 150 -0.17 -12.90 8.91
N LYS A 151 -0.66 -12.85 10.16
CA LYS A 151 -0.33 -13.86 11.19
C LYS A 151 -1.07 -15.16 10.99
N LYS A 152 -2.27 -15.11 10.43
CA LYS A 152 -3.15 -16.28 10.26
C LYS A 152 -2.79 -17.09 9.03
N GLU A 153 -2.43 -16.42 7.94
CA GLU A 153 -2.12 -17.09 6.68
C GLU A 153 -0.73 -17.72 6.74
N LEU A 154 -0.67 -19.02 6.44
CA LEU A 154 0.61 -19.74 6.39
C LEU A 154 1.53 -19.15 5.32
N PHE A 155 0.96 -18.85 4.16
CA PHE A 155 1.63 -18.19 3.04
C PHE A 155 0.73 -17.14 2.44
N PHE A 156 1.32 -16.06 1.95
CA PHE A 156 0.59 -15.01 1.26
C PHE A 156 1.47 -14.29 0.23
N CYS A 157 0.86 -13.71 -0.78
CA CYS A 157 1.55 -12.85 -1.74
C CYS A 157 1.38 -11.38 -1.37
N THR A 158 2.47 -10.62 -1.46
CA THR A 158 2.44 -9.16 -1.46
C THR A 158 3.15 -8.61 -2.70
N ASN A 159 3.07 -7.31 -2.90
CA ASN A 159 3.89 -6.62 -3.87
C ASN A 159 4.61 -5.44 -3.24
N GLU A 160 5.83 -5.20 -3.70
CA GLU A 160 6.57 -3.98 -3.40
C GLU A 160 6.91 -3.26 -4.70
N TYR A 161 6.96 -1.93 -4.65
CA TYR A 161 7.35 -1.11 -5.78
C TYR A 161 8.65 -0.38 -5.49
N PHE A 162 9.69 -0.72 -6.22
CA PHE A 162 10.98 -0.05 -6.13
C PHE A 162 11.74 -0.12 -7.46
N TYR A 163 12.59 0.85 -7.68
CA TYR A 163 13.30 1.02 -8.96
C TYR A 163 12.39 1.00 -10.19
N GLY A 164 11.18 1.59 -10.05
CA GLY A 164 10.23 1.73 -11.16
C GLY A 164 9.48 0.46 -11.55
N LYS A 165 9.54 -0.61 -10.75
CA LYS A 165 8.85 -1.88 -11.03
C LYS A 165 8.14 -2.42 -9.81
N SER A 166 6.94 -2.96 -10.01
CA SER A 166 6.27 -3.80 -9.02
C SER A 166 6.90 -5.19 -9.02
N ARG A 167 7.15 -5.73 -7.83
CA ARG A 167 7.74 -7.05 -7.63
C ARG A 167 6.87 -7.87 -6.69
N PRO A 168 6.56 -9.12 -7.04
CA PRO A 168 5.82 -10.03 -6.16
C PRO A 168 6.73 -10.58 -5.07
N TYR A 169 6.12 -10.92 -3.94
CA TYR A 169 6.75 -11.67 -2.86
C TYR A 169 5.77 -12.68 -2.29
N VAL A 170 6.12 -13.97 -2.34
CA VAL A 170 5.44 -15.01 -1.59
C VAL A 170 6.18 -15.15 -0.26
N GLN A 171 5.46 -15.01 0.83
CA GLN A 171 6.06 -14.85 2.16
C GLN A 171 5.32 -15.67 3.22
N THR A 172 6.04 -16.00 4.28
CA THR A 172 5.48 -16.51 5.53
C THR A 172 5.85 -15.60 6.70
N PHE A 173 4.95 -15.46 7.66
CA PHE A 173 5.19 -14.67 8.86
C PHE A 173 6.19 -15.37 9.78
N ILE A 174 7.16 -14.61 10.33
CA ILE A 174 8.12 -15.12 11.31
C ILE A 174 7.83 -14.52 12.70
N CYS A 175 7.92 -13.20 12.81
CA CYS A 175 7.74 -12.46 14.06
C CYS A 175 7.40 -10.99 13.80
N GLN A 176 7.14 -10.24 14.86
CA GLN A 176 7.02 -8.79 14.77
C GLN A 176 8.33 -8.12 15.15
N HIS A 177 8.66 -7.04 14.43
CA HIS A 177 9.80 -6.19 14.77
C HIS A 177 9.60 -5.60 16.18
N PRO A 178 10.55 -5.73 17.11
CA PRO A 178 10.35 -5.40 18.52
C PRO A 178 9.96 -3.93 18.76
N GLN A 179 10.52 -3.01 17.99
CA GLN A 179 10.27 -1.57 18.13
C GLN A 179 9.06 -1.09 17.32
N TYR A 180 8.97 -1.48 16.05
CA TYR A 180 7.96 -0.94 15.13
C TYR A 180 6.70 -1.80 15.03
N GLN A 181 6.71 -2.98 15.61
CA GLN A 181 5.61 -3.97 15.58
C GLN A 181 5.21 -4.39 14.15
N TRP A 182 6.03 -4.09 13.15
CA TRP A 182 5.81 -4.54 11.78
C TRP A 182 6.12 -6.03 11.63
N PRO A 183 5.27 -6.80 10.92
CA PRO A 183 5.58 -8.17 10.55
C PRO A 183 6.90 -8.30 9.80
N LEU A 184 7.76 -9.19 10.29
CA LEU A 184 8.92 -9.68 9.59
C LEU A 184 8.56 -11.03 8.97
N CYS A 185 8.76 -11.15 7.67
CA CYS A 185 8.33 -12.29 6.88
C CYS A 185 9.52 -12.86 6.10
N PHE A 186 9.55 -14.18 5.94
CA PHE A 186 10.54 -14.86 5.12
C PHE A 186 10.09 -14.88 3.66
N ASP A 187 10.97 -14.51 2.73
CA ASP A 187 10.73 -14.55 1.30
C ASP A 187 10.98 -15.98 0.78
N LEU A 188 9.90 -16.66 0.39
CA LEU A 188 9.89 -18.08 0.05
C LEU A 188 10.61 -18.45 -1.25
N LYS A 189 11.17 -17.49 -1.98
CA LYS A 189 12.11 -17.83 -3.07
C LYS A 189 13.46 -18.34 -2.56
N HIS A 190 13.76 -18.13 -1.29
CA HIS A 190 14.95 -18.64 -0.62
C HIS A 190 14.64 -19.96 0.08
N ASP A 191 15.61 -20.89 0.09
CA ASP A 191 15.52 -22.09 0.92
C ASP A 191 15.71 -21.71 2.39
N PRO A 192 14.75 -22.01 3.30
CA PRO A 192 14.87 -21.64 4.70
C PRO A 192 15.88 -22.52 5.47
N GLU A 193 16.14 -23.75 5.02
CA GLU A 193 16.89 -24.74 5.77
C GLU A 193 18.29 -24.29 6.20
N PRO A 194 19.10 -23.63 5.34
CA PRO A 194 20.40 -23.11 5.73
C PRO A 194 20.33 -22.07 6.86
N TYR A 195 19.28 -21.23 6.86
CA TYR A 195 19.12 -20.16 7.85
C TYR A 195 18.66 -20.70 9.21
N LEU A 196 17.84 -21.77 9.23
CA LEU A 196 17.34 -22.39 10.46
C LEU A 196 18.46 -23.03 11.29
N LYS A 197 19.54 -23.47 10.65
CA LYS A 197 20.69 -24.13 11.28
C LYS A 197 21.87 -23.19 11.51
N MET A 198 21.77 -21.93 11.07
CA MET A 198 22.88 -20.98 11.07
C MET A 198 23.12 -20.40 12.49
N PRO A 199 24.37 -20.32 12.94
CA PRO A 199 24.72 -19.62 14.17
C PRO A 199 24.27 -18.14 14.13
N LEU A 200 23.90 -17.56 15.28
CA LEU A 200 23.30 -16.24 15.37
C LEU A 200 24.18 -15.15 14.72
N ASN A 201 25.48 -15.15 14.97
CA ASN A 201 26.42 -14.19 14.38
C ASN A 201 26.49 -14.27 12.85
N GLU A 202 26.39 -15.48 12.29
CA GLU A 202 26.35 -15.69 10.84
C GLU A 202 25.01 -15.28 10.25
N LEU A 203 23.91 -15.57 10.95
CA LEU A 203 22.56 -15.14 10.57
C LEU A 203 22.44 -13.61 10.53
N GLU A 204 22.95 -12.92 11.54
CA GLU A 204 22.99 -11.45 11.57
C GLU A 204 23.80 -10.89 10.37
N ALA A 205 24.90 -11.50 10.04
CA ALA A 205 25.70 -11.12 8.87
C ALA A 205 24.96 -11.39 7.56
N ALA A 206 24.26 -12.53 7.45
CA ALA A 206 23.45 -12.90 6.29
C ALA A 206 22.28 -11.92 6.08
N MET A 207 21.59 -11.51 7.15
CA MET A 207 20.47 -10.55 7.09
C MET A 207 20.88 -9.16 6.55
N LYS A 208 22.14 -8.80 6.65
CA LYS A 208 22.69 -7.54 6.13
C LYS A 208 23.01 -7.60 4.63
N LYS A 209 23.13 -8.78 4.05
CA LYS A 209 23.49 -8.99 2.63
C LYS A 209 22.28 -8.85 1.70
N GLN A 210 22.55 -8.73 0.42
CA GLN A 210 21.57 -8.78 -0.67
C GLN A 210 21.72 -10.08 -1.46
N PRO A 211 20.65 -10.65 -2.00
CA PRO A 211 19.25 -10.25 -1.84
C PRO A 211 18.73 -10.55 -0.43
N LYS A 212 17.83 -9.70 0.07
CA LYS A 212 17.22 -9.91 1.40
C LYS A 212 16.23 -11.07 1.36
N PHE A 213 16.38 -11.98 2.32
CA PHE A 213 15.43 -13.09 2.54
C PHE A 213 14.39 -12.76 3.64
N ILE A 214 14.64 -11.74 4.48
CA ILE A 214 13.67 -11.19 5.42
C ILE A 214 13.09 -9.90 4.86
N ARG A 215 11.76 -9.86 4.80
CA ARG A 215 10.99 -8.71 4.32
C ARG A 215 10.15 -8.15 5.44
N THR A 216 9.99 -6.83 5.46
CA THR A 216 9.10 -6.14 6.40
C THR A 216 7.80 -5.80 5.70
N VAL A 217 6.68 -6.31 6.20
CA VAL A 217 5.35 -5.93 5.72
C VAL A 217 4.79 -4.82 6.59
N ARG A 218 4.64 -3.62 6.03
CA ARG A 218 4.07 -2.48 6.75
C ARG A 218 2.55 -2.57 6.76
N HIS A 219 1.99 -3.38 7.68
CA HIS A 219 0.56 -3.64 7.80
C HIS A 219 -0.29 -2.38 7.97
N ASN A 220 0.31 -1.29 8.46
CA ASN A 220 -0.33 0.01 8.65
C ASN A 220 -0.26 0.94 7.42
N LYS A 221 0.30 0.49 6.31
CA LYS A 221 0.46 1.23 5.05
C LYS A 221 -0.34 0.63 3.90
N HIS A 222 -1.46 -0.03 4.23
CA HIS A 222 -2.39 -0.62 3.26
C HIS A 222 -1.68 -1.55 2.25
N PRO A 223 -1.00 -2.63 2.71
CA PRO A 223 -0.42 -3.62 1.80
C PRO A 223 -1.53 -4.39 1.08
N VAL A 224 -1.32 -4.73 -0.18
CA VAL A 224 -2.20 -5.66 -0.88
C VAL A 224 -1.72 -7.08 -0.60
N ILE A 225 -2.56 -7.86 0.11
CA ILE A 225 -2.25 -9.25 0.50
C ILE A 225 -3.12 -10.19 -0.34
N MET A 226 -2.48 -10.98 -1.18
CA MET A 226 -3.13 -11.90 -2.10
C MET A 226 -2.91 -13.35 -1.68
N ASN A 227 -3.78 -14.25 -2.17
CA ASN A 227 -3.61 -15.68 -1.98
C ASN A 227 -2.26 -16.14 -2.56
N PRO A 228 -1.56 -17.11 -1.94
CA PRO A 228 -0.25 -17.59 -2.39
C PRO A 228 -0.24 -18.13 -3.83
N SER A 229 -1.37 -18.66 -4.35
CA SER A 229 -1.49 -19.11 -5.75
C SER A 229 -1.18 -18.02 -6.78
N TYR A 230 -1.23 -16.75 -6.39
CA TYR A 230 -0.78 -15.66 -7.27
C TYR A 230 0.74 -15.68 -7.47
N GLY A 231 1.49 -16.33 -6.60
CA GLY A 231 2.92 -16.58 -6.75
C GLY A 231 3.27 -17.48 -7.93
N ASP A 232 2.40 -18.42 -8.28
CA ASP A 232 2.58 -19.37 -9.38
C ASP A 232 2.71 -18.69 -10.76
N LYS A 233 2.30 -17.44 -10.86
CA LYS A 233 2.46 -16.62 -12.07
C LYS A 233 3.90 -16.14 -12.31
N PHE A 234 4.78 -16.30 -11.31
CA PHE A 234 6.14 -15.79 -11.32
C PHE A 234 7.15 -16.94 -11.22
N ASP A 235 8.04 -17.03 -12.20
CA ASP A 235 8.97 -18.16 -12.35
C ASP A 235 9.84 -18.37 -11.11
N GLU A 236 10.20 -17.29 -10.42
CA GLU A 236 11.02 -17.31 -9.22
C GLU A 236 10.38 -18.06 -8.03
N TYR A 237 9.02 -18.24 -8.07
CA TYR A 237 8.25 -18.96 -7.04
C TYR A 237 7.72 -20.32 -7.49
N LYS A 238 7.75 -20.64 -8.77
CA LYS A 238 7.34 -21.96 -9.31
C LYS A 238 8.25 -23.10 -8.84
N LEU A 239 9.49 -22.80 -8.50
CA LEU A 239 10.50 -23.79 -8.10
C LEU A 239 10.39 -24.21 -6.63
N ILE A 240 9.57 -23.52 -5.84
CA ILE A 240 9.29 -23.87 -4.47
C ILE A 240 8.20 -24.95 -4.52
N GLY A 241 8.60 -26.21 -4.64
CA GLY A 241 7.66 -27.32 -4.62
C GLY A 241 6.84 -27.31 -3.32
N THR A 242 5.55 -27.65 -3.40
CA THR A 242 4.64 -27.76 -2.25
C THR A 242 5.24 -28.58 -1.09
N ALA A 243 6.09 -29.58 -1.37
CA ALA A 243 6.81 -30.36 -0.36
C ALA A 243 7.84 -29.58 0.49
N LYS A 244 8.23 -28.37 0.11
CA LYS A 244 9.09 -27.48 0.94
C LYS A 244 8.29 -26.44 1.73
N LEU A 245 6.98 -26.39 1.51
CA LEU A 245 6.09 -25.47 2.17
C LEU A 245 5.33 -26.13 3.34
N GLU A 246 5.34 -27.47 3.41
CA GLU A 246 4.88 -28.29 4.51
C GLU A 246 6.00 -28.48 5.56
#